data_6bcf515b1fc06b07ef32fa6516c29b5c
#
_entry.id   6bcf515b1fc06b07ef32fa6516c29b5c
#
_cell.length_a   1.000
_cell.length_b   1.000
_cell.length_c   1.000
_cell.angle_alpha   90.00
_cell.angle_beta   90.00
_cell.angle_gamma   90.00
#
_symmetry.space_group_name_H-M   'P 1'
#
loop_
_entity.id
_entity.type
_entity.pdbx_description
1 polymer ?
#
loop_
_entity_poly.entity_id
_entity_poly.type
_entity_poly.pdbx_seq_one_letter_code
_entity_poly.pdbx_strand_id
1 'polypeptide(L)'
;MKRILILSLAFICSAEIFAQASRRPNVLFIAVDDLNDWVNCMGGRKGVHTPNIDRLAARGVLFTNAHCAAPSCNPSRVAMMTGVAPSSSGIYHNGQDWRDRSRLAKAVTIPEHFRAGGYAAFGGGKIFHALSWITDGYGKQQNEARIWDSYWPTATSPMPEPQWPKAA
;
A
#
# COMPACT_ATOMS: atom_id res chain seq x y z
N MET A 1 26.33 30.99 42.79
CA MET A 1 25.45 31.43 41.70
C MET A 1 25.88 30.92 40.31
N LYS A 2 27.16 31.00 39.90
CA LYS A 2 27.60 30.51 38.56
C LYS A 2 27.39 29.01 38.27
N ARG A 3 27.51 28.15 39.29
CA ARG A 3 27.31 26.68 39.13
C ARG A 3 25.84 26.27 38.92
N ILE A 4 24.89 26.99 39.51
CA ILE A 4 23.45 26.74 39.35
C ILE A 4 23.00 27.17 37.95
N LEU A 5 23.55 28.23 37.39
CA LEU A 5 23.24 28.72 36.05
C LEU A 5 23.68 27.72 34.95
N ILE A 6 24.86 27.09 35.13
CA ILE A 6 25.39 26.08 34.20
C ILE A 6 24.55 24.82 34.21
N LEU A 7 24.06 24.37 35.37
CA LEU A 7 23.18 23.21 35.50
C LEU A 7 21.80 23.47 34.85
N SER A 8 21.25 24.65 35.00
CA SER A 8 19.98 25.04 34.36
C SER A 8 20.10 25.12 32.85
N LEU A 9 21.22 25.63 32.31
CA LEU A 9 21.45 25.69 30.87
C LEU A 9 21.65 24.30 30.26
N ALA A 10 22.33 23.38 30.96
CA ALA A 10 22.50 21.99 30.52
C ALA A 10 21.17 21.21 30.49
N PHE A 11 20.25 21.51 31.42
CA PHE A 11 18.93 20.88 31.46
C PHE A 11 18.00 21.38 30.32
N ILE A 12 18.08 22.66 29.96
CA ILE A 12 17.31 23.23 28.83
C ILE A 12 17.83 22.65 27.50
N CYS A 13 19.14 22.50 27.32
CA CYS A 13 19.72 21.95 26.10
C CYS A 13 19.41 20.48 25.92
N SER A 14 19.29 19.71 27.02
CA SER A 14 18.87 18.29 26.95
C SER A 14 17.37 18.09 26.66
N ALA A 15 16.52 19.03 27.03
CA ALA A 15 15.09 18.97 26.73
C ALA A 15 14.80 19.18 25.23
N GLU A 16 15.58 20.02 24.56
CA GLU A 16 15.43 20.22 23.10
C GLU A 16 15.86 18.98 22.27
N ILE A 17 16.84 18.22 22.76
CA ILE A 17 17.27 16.99 22.08
C ILE A 17 16.19 15.89 22.14
N PHE A 18 15.39 15.86 23.21
CA PHE A 18 14.26 14.93 23.32
C PHE A 18 13.00 15.41 22.55
N ALA A 19 12.85 16.70 22.29
CA ALA A 19 11.70 17.24 21.54
C ALA A 19 11.81 16.99 20.02
N GLN A 20 12.98 16.60 19.51
CA GLN A 20 13.17 16.19 18.12
C GLN A 20 12.85 14.70 17.90
N ALA A 21 12.19 14.05 18.86
CA ALA A 21 11.74 12.67 18.76
C ALA A 21 10.68 12.53 17.67
N SER A 22 11.17 12.17 16.49
CA SER A 22 10.49 11.40 15.45
C SER A 22 9.09 11.88 15.06
N ARG A 23 9.02 12.88 14.18
CA ARG A 23 7.86 12.95 13.27
C ARG A 23 7.86 11.63 12.50
N ARG A 24 6.91 10.77 12.81
CA ARG A 24 6.70 9.53 12.06
C ARG A 24 6.48 9.89 10.58
N PRO A 25 7.23 9.32 9.65
CA PRO A 25 7.09 9.66 8.24
C PRO A 25 5.72 9.20 7.72
N ASN A 26 5.13 9.96 6.82
CA ASN A 26 4.01 9.45 6.03
C ASN A 26 4.52 8.39 5.06
N VAL A 27 3.70 7.34 4.84
CA VAL A 27 4.00 6.25 3.92
C VAL A 27 2.98 6.26 2.79
N LEU A 28 3.45 6.42 1.57
CA LEU A 28 2.64 6.28 0.36
C LEU A 28 2.99 4.97 -0.32
N PHE A 29 2.02 4.06 -0.40
CA PHE A 29 2.14 2.79 -1.10
C PHE A 29 1.38 2.87 -2.43
N ILE A 30 2.07 2.68 -3.55
CA ILE A 30 1.50 2.71 -4.90
C ILE A 30 1.65 1.32 -5.52
N ALA A 31 0.52 0.63 -5.74
CA ALA A 31 0.49 -0.66 -6.42
C ALA A 31 0.00 -0.46 -7.86
N VAL A 32 0.84 -0.81 -8.83
CA VAL A 32 0.50 -0.75 -10.25
C VAL A 32 0.26 -2.15 -10.76
N ASP A 33 -0.94 -2.40 -11.29
CA ASP A 33 -1.33 -3.70 -11.87
C ASP A 33 -0.63 -3.89 -13.21
N ASP A 34 -0.10 -5.08 -13.47
CA ASP A 34 0.50 -5.49 -14.74
C ASP A 34 1.61 -4.56 -15.29
N LEU A 35 2.37 -3.90 -14.41
CA LEU A 35 3.40 -2.93 -14.82
C LEU A 35 4.54 -3.58 -15.60
N ASN A 36 4.91 -4.80 -15.26
CA ASN A 36 6.11 -5.48 -15.77
C ASN A 36 7.42 -4.68 -15.53
N ASP A 37 8.43 -4.98 -16.31
CA ASP A 37 9.73 -4.30 -16.36
C ASP A 37 9.78 -3.18 -17.44
N TRP A 38 8.63 -2.74 -17.94
CA TRP A 38 8.56 -1.81 -19.08
C TRP A 38 8.86 -0.35 -18.71
N VAL A 39 9.25 -0.09 -17.50
CA VAL A 39 9.69 1.23 -17.04
C VAL A 39 11.15 1.48 -17.38
N ASN A 40 11.52 2.73 -17.73
CA ASN A 40 12.87 3.04 -18.24
C ASN A 40 13.96 2.68 -17.23
N CYS A 41 13.77 2.90 -15.95
CA CYS A 41 14.77 2.54 -14.91
C CYS A 41 15.05 1.03 -14.81
N MET A 42 14.22 0.17 -15.42
CA MET A 42 14.41 -1.28 -15.52
C MET A 42 14.93 -1.74 -16.89
N GLY A 43 15.35 -0.82 -17.74
CA GLY A 43 15.76 -1.09 -19.12
C GLY A 43 14.71 -0.70 -20.16
N GLY A 44 13.47 -0.50 -19.73
CA GLY A 44 12.40 0.07 -20.54
C GLY A 44 11.90 -0.80 -21.70
N ARG A 45 10.95 -0.26 -22.43
CA ARG A 45 10.46 -0.79 -23.69
C ARG A 45 10.35 0.35 -24.70
N LYS A 46 10.68 0.09 -25.94
CA LYS A 46 10.59 1.12 -27.02
C LYS A 46 9.20 1.78 -27.02
N GLY A 47 9.18 3.11 -26.95
CA GLY A 47 7.95 3.90 -26.94
C GLY A 47 7.29 4.10 -25.58
N VAL A 48 7.82 3.50 -24.50
CA VAL A 48 7.36 3.76 -23.14
C VAL A 48 8.22 4.86 -22.51
N HIS A 49 7.57 5.84 -21.90
CA HIS A 49 8.24 6.97 -21.25
C HIS A 49 7.75 7.08 -19.80
N THR A 50 8.66 6.90 -18.83
CA THR A 50 8.33 6.89 -17.40
C THR A 50 9.17 7.88 -16.57
N PRO A 51 9.23 9.16 -16.94
CA PRO A 51 10.17 10.12 -16.34
C PRO A 51 9.96 10.32 -14.84
N ASN A 52 8.74 10.16 -14.35
CA ASN A 52 8.43 10.32 -12.92
C ASN A 52 8.87 9.10 -12.10
N ILE A 53 8.68 7.89 -12.64
CA ILE A 53 9.16 6.65 -12.02
C ILE A 53 10.68 6.64 -12.00
N ASP A 54 11.31 7.03 -13.11
CA ASP A 54 12.77 7.11 -13.25
C ASP A 54 13.37 8.10 -12.24
N ARG A 55 12.72 9.28 -12.09
CA ARG A 55 13.14 10.27 -11.09
C ARG A 55 12.99 9.75 -9.65
N LEU A 56 11.96 8.96 -9.38
CA LEU A 56 11.78 8.33 -8.07
C LEU A 56 12.86 7.27 -7.82
N ALA A 57 13.12 6.42 -8.81
CA ALA A 57 14.17 5.39 -8.75
C ALA A 57 15.56 6.00 -8.51
N ALA A 58 15.87 7.12 -9.16
CA ALA A 58 17.15 7.82 -9.00
C ALA A 58 17.38 8.40 -7.57
N ARG A 59 16.31 8.58 -6.79
CA ARG A 59 16.39 9.12 -5.41
C ARG A 59 16.18 8.09 -4.33
N GLY A 60 15.72 6.89 -4.71
CA GLY A 60 15.36 5.81 -3.81
C GLY A 60 16.22 4.59 -4.02
N VAL A 61 15.66 3.43 -3.65
CA VAL A 61 16.26 2.12 -3.90
C VAL A 61 15.46 1.42 -4.99
N LEU A 62 16.13 1.03 -6.07
CA LEU A 62 15.56 0.26 -7.16
C LEU A 62 15.84 -1.23 -6.95
N PHE A 63 14.78 -2.02 -6.78
CA PHE A 63 14.87 -3.48 -6.71
C PHE A 63 14.76 -4.07 -8.12
N THR A 64 15.86 -4.47 -8.71
CA THR A 64 15.92 -4.97 -10.10
C THR A 64 15.52 -6.44 -10.25
N ASN A 65 15.35 -7.15 -9.15
CA ASN A 65 14.97 -8.57 -9.13
C ASN A 65 13.84 -8.82 -8.11
N ALA A 66 12.78 -8.02 -8.19
CA ALA A 66 11.59 -8.20 -7.37
C ALA A 66 10.60 -9.12 -8.09
N HIS A 67 10.02 -10.08 -7.35
CA HIS A 67 9.06 -11.04 -7.87
C HIS A 67 7.74 -10.95 -7.12
N CYS A 68 6.62 -11.07 -7.85
CA CYS A 68 5.31 -11.21 -7.23
C CYS A 68 5.15 -12.63 -6.63
N ALA A 69 4.32 -12.75 -5.60
CA ALA A 69 4.07 -14.02 -4.93
C ALA A 69 3.27 -15.01 -5.80
N ALA A 70 2.53 -14.53 -6.78
CA ALA A 70 1.77 -15.32 -7.74
C ALA A 70 1.47 -14.50 -9.01
N PRO A 71 1.36 -15.15 -10.19
CA PRO A 71 1.07 -14.48 -11.45
C PRO A 71 -0.44 -14.20 -11.64
N SER A 72 -1.16 -13.92 -10.56
CA SER A 72 -2.60 -13.65 -10.57
C SER A 72 -2.91 -12.57 -9.53
N CYS A 73 -3.87 -11.71 -9.84
CA CYS A 73 -4.17 -10.51 -9.04
C CYS A 73 -4.46 -10.83 -7.56
N ASN A 74 -5.46 -11.67 -7.30
CA ASN A 74 -5.91 -11.94 -5.93
C ASN A 74 -4.82 -12.59 -5.06
N PRO A 75 -4.22 -13.72 -5.44
CA PRO A 75 -3.20 -14.37 -4.63
C PRO A 75 -1.99 -13.47 -4.37
N SER A 76 -1.53 -12.73 -5.40
CA SER A 76 -0.42 -11.81 -5.26
C SER A 76 -0.74 -10.65 -4.31
N ARG A 77 -1.91 -10.03 -4.45
CA ARG A 77 -2.35 -8.89 -3.63
C ARG A 77 -2.59 -9.29 -2.18
N VAL A 78 -3.23 -10.43 -1.95
CA VAL A 78 -3.42 -10.96 -0.60
C VAL A 78 -2.08 -11.25 0.07
N ALA A 79 -1.16 -11.91 -0.64
CA ALA A 79 0.17 -12.18 -0.11
C ALA A 79 0.95 -10.89 0.22
N MET A 80 0.89 -9.90 -0.67
CA MET A 80 1.53 -8.60 -0.47
C MET A 80 0.97 -7.88 0.77
N MET A 81 -0.35 -7.89 0.94
CA MET A 81 -1.01 -7.15 2.02
C MET A 81 -0.94 -7.85 3.37
N THR A 82 -0.84 -9.18 3.39
CA THR A 82 -0.87 -9.98 4.63
C THR A 82 0.49 -10.57 5.01
N GLY A 83 1.45 -10.59 4.08
CA GLY A 83 2.72 -11.29 4.26
C GLY A 83 2.61 -12.82 4.20
N VAL A 84 1.44 -13.38 3.83
CA VAL A 84 1.19 -14.83 3.81
C VAL A 84 1.20 -15.34 2.38
N ALA A 85 2.18 -16.18 2.05
CA ALA A 85 2.33 -16.73 0.71
C ALA A 85 1.09 -17.55 0.25
N PRO A 86 0.80 -17.64 -1.05
CA PRO A 86 -0.32 -18.43 -1.59
C PRO A 86 -0.29 -19.89 -1.16
N SER A 87 0.88 -20.52 -1.09
CA SER A 87 1.07 -21.89 -0.61
C SER A 87 0.65 -22.09 0.85
N SER A 88 0.72 -21.04 1.66
CA SER A 88 0.31 -21.07 3.06
C SER A 88 -1.13 -20.62 3.28
N SER A 89 -1.59 -19.64 2.51
CA SER A 89 -2.96 -19.11 2.64
C SER A 89 -4.00 -19.98 1.94
N GLY A 90 -3.63 -20.73 0.88
CA GLY A 90 -4.54 -21.46 0.03
C GLY A 90 -5.29 -20.57 -0.98
N ILE A 91 -4.85 -19.34 -1.15
CA ILE A 91 -5.39 -18.41 -2.16
C ILE A 91 -4.57 -18.56 -3.43
N TYR A 92 -5.15 -19.16 -4.47
CA TYR A 92 -4.46 -19.48 -5.73
C TYR A 92 -5.06 -18.82 -6.96
N HIS A 93 -6.31 -18.33 -6.88
CA HIS A 93 -7.01 -17.74 -8.02
C HIS A 93 -7.92 -16.58 -7.62
N ASN A 94 -8.39 -15.83 -8.62
CA ASN A 94 -9.13 -14.59 -8.42
C ASN A 94 -10.53 -14.77 -7.79
N GLY A 95 -11.15 -15.92 -7.97
CA GLY A 95 -12.49 -16.20 -7.44
C GLY A 95 -12.56 -16.60 -5.97
N GLN A 96 -11.45 -16.52 -5.23
CA GLN A 96 -11.41 -16.90 -3.81
C GLN A 96 -11.51 -15.66 -2.91
N ASP A 97 -12.41 -15.70 -1.93
CA ASP A 97 -12.42 -14.71 -0.87
C ASP A 97 -11.35 -15.05 0.18
N TRP A 98 -10.40 -14.16 0.39
CA TRP A 98 -9.33 -14.37 1.36
C TRP A 98 -9.83 -14.30 2.80
N ARG A 99 -10.94 -13.59 3.05
CA ARG A 99 -11.55 -13.45 4.38
C ARG A 99 -12.16 -14.75 4.89
N ASP A 100 -12.59 -15.62 3.97
CA ASP A 100 -13.17 -16.93 4.30
C ASP A 100 -12.10 -17.99 4.65
N ARG A 101 -10.82 -17.63 4.58
CA ARG A 101 -9.73 -18.56 4.84
C ARG A 101 -9.31 -18.54 6.30
N SER A 102 -9.50 -19.65 6.98
CA SER A 102 -9.15 -19.82 8.40
C SER A 102 -7.68 -19.48 8.69
N ARG A 103 -6.77 -19.77 7.75
CA ARG A 103 -5.35 -19.44 7.84
C ARG A 103 -5.07 -17.93 7.79
N LEU A 104 -5.97 -17.15 7.23
CA LEU A 104 -5.89 -15.69 7.15
C LEU A 104 -6.76 -14.98 8.19
N ALA A 105 -7.55 -15.72 8.97
CA ALA A 105 -8.47 -15.15 9.97
C ALA A 105 -7.77 -14.24 11.00
N LYS A 106 -6.50 -14.51 11.29
CA LYS A 106 -5.67 -13.73 12.22
C LYS A 106 -4.60 -12.90 11.50
N ALA A 107 -4.58 -12.90 10.18
CA ALA A 107 -3.62 -12.11 9.43
C ALA A 107 -3.92 -10.62 9.62
N VAL A 108 -2.88 -9.86 9.92
CA VAL A 108 -2.91 -8.40 10.02
C VAL A 108 -2.39 -7.84 8.71
N THR A 109 -3.17 -7.02 8.05
CA THR A 109 -2.76 -6.37 6.80
C THR A 109 -1.82 -5.19 7.08
N ILE A 110 -1.07 -4.77 6.06
CA ILE A 110 -0.18 -3.61 6.17
C ILE A 110 -0.91 -2.38 6.76
N PRO A 111 -2.09 -1.94 6.24
CA PRO A 111 -2.78 -0.79 6.82
C PRO A 111 -3.24 -1.00 8.27
N GLU A 112 -3.73 -2.20 8.61
CA GLU A 112 -4.08 -2.52 9.99
C GLU A 112 -2.89 -2.41 10.94
N HIS A 113 -1.72 -2.86 10.49
CA HIS A 113 -0.50 -2.73 11.27
C HIS A 113 -0.12 -1.26 11.50
N PHE A 114 -0.21 -0.43 10.47
CA PHE A 114 0.03 1.02 10.60
C PHE A 114 -1.00 1.68 11.52
N ARG A 115 -2.29 1.34 11.40
CA ARG A 115 -3.35 1.84 12.29
C ARG A 115 -3.10 1.47 13.75
N ALA A 116 -2.72 0.22 14.00
CA ALA A 116 -2.33 -0.21 15.35
C ALA A 116 -1.12 0.58 15.89
N GLY A 117 -0.25 1.06 15.01
CA GLY A 117 0.86 1.97 15.32
C GLY A 117 0.45 3.44 15.45
N GLY A 118 -0.84 3.79 15.37
CA GLY A 118 -1.34 5.17 15.52
C GLY A 118 -1.28 6.01 14.25
N TYR A 119 -1.16 5.39 13.06
CA TYR A 119 -1.34 6.06 11.77
C TYR A 119 -2.83 6.05 11.37
N ALA A 120 -3.23 7.06 10.61
CA ALA A 120 -4.44 6.97 9.82
C ALA A 120 -4.11 6.27 8.48
N ALA A 121 -4.93 5.29 8.08
CA ALA A 121 -4.75 4.52 6.86
C ALA A 121 -5.86 4.85 5.85
N PHE A 122 -5.46 5.38 4.72
CA PHE A 122 -6.35 5.73 3.62
C PHE A 122 -6.00 4.87 2.40
N GLY A 123 -7.01 4.42 1.68
CA GLY A 123 -6.80 3.60 0.48
C GLY A 123 -7.65 4.05 -0.69
N GLY A 124 -7.29 3.57 -1.88
CA GLY A 124 -8.05 3.85 -3.10
C GLY A 124 -7.66 2.93 -4.27
N GLY A 125 -8.57 2.78 -5.22
CA GLY A 125 -8.36 1.97 -6.42
C GLY A 125 -8.44 0.46 -6.17
N LYS A 126 -7.60 -0.33 -6.85
CA LYS A 126 -7.56 -1.79 -6.75
C LYS A 126 -6.42 -2.24 -5.85
N ILE A 127 -6.63 -2.27 -4.54
CA ILE A 127 -5.64 -2.83 -3.59
C ILE A 127 -5.87 -4.33 -3.41
N PHE A 128 -7.05 -4.76 -2.99
CA PHE A 128 -7.47 -6.15 -3.07
C PHE A 128 -8.18 -6.43 -4.41
N HIS A 129 -8.33 -7.70 -4.75
CA HIS A 129 -9.10 -8.08 -5.91
C HIS A 129 -10.60 -8.11 -5.58
N ALA A 130 -11.42 -7.47 -6.39
CA ALA A 130 -12.88 -7.56 -6.25
C ALA A 130 -13.37 -8.91 -6.78
N LEU A 131 -14.14 -9.66 -5.99
CA LEU A 131 -14.66 -10.96 -6.39
C LEU A 131 -15.73 -10.85 -7.48
N SER A 132 -16.49 -9.79 -7.48
CA SER A 132 -17.50 -9.50 -8.50
C SER A 132 -17.59 -8.01 -8.76
N TRP A 133 -17.43 -7.64 -10.02
CA TRP A 133 -17.61 -6.26 -10.48
C TRP A 133 -19.10 -5.89 -10.58
N ILE A 134 -19.98 -6.88 -10.63
CA ILE A 134 -21.39 -6.69 -10.98
C ILE A 134 -22.30 -6.80 -9.74
N THR A 135 -22.05 -7.74 -8.84
CA THR A 135 -22.96 -8.05 -7.74
C THR A 135 -22.58 -7.46 -6.40
N ASP A 136 -21.27 -7.27 -6.15
CA ASP A 136 -20.78 -6.83 -4.84
C ASP A 136 -20.39 -5.36 -4.80
N GLY A 137 -20.51 -4.65 -5.92
CA GLY A 137 -19.90 -3.34 -6.07
C GLY A 137 -18.38 -3.43 -5.89
N TYR A 138 -17.66 -2.48 -6.43
CA TYR A 138 -16.19 -2.41 -6.38
C TYR A 138 -15.62 -2.41 -4.94
N GLY A 139 -16.46 -2.40 -3.94
CA GLY A 139 -16.09 -1.94 -2.62
C GLY A 139 -16.06 -2.92 -1.47
N LYS A 140 -16.77 -4.06 -1.50
CA LYS A 140 -16.90 -4.87 -0.27
C LYS A 140 -15.59 -5.44 0.27
N GLN A 141 -14.67 -5.87 -0.58
CA GLN A 141 -13.38 -6.38 -0.12
C GLN A 141 -12.35 -5.28 0.14
N GLN A 142 -12.53 -4.14 -0.48
CA GLN A 142 -11.57 -3.05 -0.43
C GLN A 142 -11.88 -2.08 0.71
N ASN A 143 -13.15 -1.93 1.08
CA ASN A 143 -13.65 -0.97 2.08
C ASN A 143 -13.85 -1.56 3.47
N GLU A 144 -13.10 -2.58 3.86
CA GLU A 144 -13.24 -3.09 5.23
C GLU A 144 -12.82 -2.05 6.27
N ALA A 145 -13.77 -1.66 7.13
CA ALA A 145 -13.55 -0.66 8.18
C ALA A 145 -12.43 -1.05 9.17
N ARG A 146 -12.14 -2.35 9.30
CA ARG A 146 -11.00 -2.79 10.11
C ARG A 146 -9.65 -2.46 9.47
N ILE A 147 -9.59 -2.39 8.13
CA ILE A 147 -8.34 -2.17 7.37
C ILE A 147 -8.08 -0.67 7.20
N TRP A 148 -9.12 0.12 6.86
CA TRP A 148 -9.00 1.50 6.46
C TRP A 148 -9.80 2.45 7.34
N ASP A 149 -9.30 3.64 7.54
CA ASP A 149 -10.08 4.76 8.09
C ASP A 149 -10.97 5.37 7.02
N SER A 150 -10.51 5.36 5.77
CA SER A 150 -11.33 5.69 4.59
C SER A 150 -10.78 5.04 3.34
N TYR A 151 -11.67 4.67 2.43
CA TYR A 151 -11.32 4.06 1.13
C TYR A 151 -12.21 4.60 0.01
N TRP A 152 -11.62 4.86 -1.17
CA TRP A 152 -12.33 5.33 -2.34
C TRP A 152 -12.00 4.47 -3.58
N PRO A 153 -12.98 4.13 -4.44
CA PRO A 153 -14.41 4.38 -4.31
C PRO A 153 -15.04 3.55 -3.20
N THR A 154 -16.12 4.07 -2.61
CA THR A 154 -16.94 3.33 -1.66
C THR A 154 -17.80 2.29 -2.38
N ALA A 155 -18.39 1.34 -1.64
CA ALA A 155 -19.31 0.35 -2.22
C ALA A 155 -20.50 0.96 -2.98
N THR A 156 -20.85 2.20 -2.67
CA THR A 156 -21.95 2.94 -3.28
C THR A 156 -21.49 4.03 -4.25
N SER A 157 -20.19 4.22 -4.42
CA SER A 157 -19.68 5.20 -5.38
C SER A 157 -20.00 4.74 -6.81
N PRO A 158 -20.55 5.63 -7.66
CA PRO A 158 -20.73 5.29 -9.07
C PRO A 158 -19.34 5.04 -9.70
N MET A 159 -19.25 3.98 -10.49
CA MET A 159 -18.06 3.77 -11.31
C MET A 159 -17.95 4.93 -12.32
N PRO A 160 -16.75 5.45 -12.54
CA PRO A 160 -16.54 6.38 -13.64
C PRO A 160 -17.02 5.71 -14.94
N GLU A 161 -17.83 6.41 -15.72
CA GLU A 161 -18.19 5.90 -17.04
C GLU A 161 -16.91 5.67 -17.85
N PRO A 162 -16.78 4.50 -18.53
CA PRO A 162 -15.62 4.24 -19.36
C PRO A 162 -15.55 5.31 -20.47
N GLN A 163 -14.60 6.22 -20.35
CA GLN A 163 -14.31 7.20 -21.41
C GLN A 163 -13.45 6.54 -22.50
N TRP A 164 -13.95 5.47 -23.08
CA TRP A 164 -13.33 4.92 -24.28
C TRP A 164 -13.63 5.86 -25.45
N PRO A 165 -12.65 6.17 -26.27
CA PRO A 165 -12.92 6.86 -27.53
C PRO A 165 -13.97 6.04 -28.29
N LYS A 166 -15.10 6.64 -28.63
CA LYS A 166 -16.05 6.00 -29.53
C LYS A 166 -15.28 5.67 -30.80
N ALA A 167 -15.27 4.40 -31.19
CA ALA A 167 -14.71 4.02 -32.48
C ALA A 167 -15.36 4.87 -33.56
N ALA A 168 -14.51 5.56 -34.33
CA ALA A 168 -14.94 6.38 -35.48
C ALA A 168 -15.43 5.47 -36.59
#